data_4e6f74e0c84fad4fbbd8e45601d9e13f
#
_entry.id   4e6f74e0c84fad4fbbd8e45601d9e13f
#
_cell.length_a   1.000
_cell.length_b   1.000
_cell.length_c   1.000
_cell.angle_alpha   90.00
_cell.angle_beta   90.00
_cell.angle_gamma   90.00
#
_symmetry.space_group_name_H-M   'P 1'
#
loop_
_entity.id
_entity.type
_entity.pdbx_description
1 polymer ?
#
loop_
_entity_poly.entity_id
_entity_poly.type
_entity_poly.pdbx_seq_one_letter_code
_entity_poly.pdbx_strand_id
1 'polypeptide(L)'
;PIRMVFTLAVFSACVVNYYFFVGQVLFVIIYFLMITLTKTYKFKVKNFLLLALEVIMGFLATAFILLPSVLGLMGNPRLAELPNGWDSLAYSQPQKYWLIILSLFFPADMPAFPVFTPGSNCRWASVAAWLPLVGMTGVIAYFQVCRKSWLKKLLAVLAVFACVPVLNSMFQLMNSSIYYARWFYMGVLMLVLATIKAFENRKTDWNRAIRWSAGITVGATLLIGLMPVSYTDEESGDIQNTV
;
A
#
# COMPACT_ATOMS: atom_id res chain seq x y z
N PRO A 1 -22.42 1.77 23.21
CA PRO A 1 -21.26 2.69 23.33
C PRO A 1 -20.23 2.50 22.18
N ILE A 2 -19.93 1.27 21.77
CA ILE A 2 -18.94 0.95 20.75
C ILE A 2 -19.35 1.46 19.35
N ARG A 3 -20.64 1.47 19.05
CA ARG A 3 -21.18 1.90 17.74
C ARG A 3 -20.92 3.38 17.46
N MET A 4 -21.22 4.23 18.44
CA MET A 4 -20.95 5.66 18.31
C MET A 4 -19.46 5.97 18.06
N VAL A 5 -18.56 5.17 18.62
CA VAL A 5 -17.11 5.28 18.37
C VAL A 5 -16.78 5.00 16.91
N PHE A 6 -17.44 4.02 16.28
CA PHE A 6 -17.19 3.71 14.86
C PHE A 6 -17.68 4.84 13.95
N THR A 7 -18.87 5.37 14.20
CA THR A 7 -19.38 6.56 13.46
C THR A 7 -18.45 7.76 13.60
N LEU A 8 -17.94 8.03 14.82
CA LEU A 8 -16.96 9.11 15.05
C LEU A 8 -15.63 8.83 14.36
N ALA A 9 -15.17 7.59 14.31
CA ALA A 9 -13.95 7.23 13.59
C ALA A 9 -14.10 7.47 12.09
N VAL A 10 -15.24 7.09 11.50
CA VAL A 10 -15.56 7.36 10.08
C VAL A 10 -15.60 8.86 9.80
N PHE A 11 -16.31 9.63 10.65
CA PHE A 11 -16.36 11.08 10.57
C PHE A 11 -14.95 11.69 10.62
N SER A 12 -14.15 11.35 11.62
CA SER A 12 -12.81 11.88 11.80
C SER A 12 -11.89 11.52 10.64
N ALA A 13 -11.92 10.28 10.15
CA ALA A 13 -11.12 9.84 9.01
C ALA A 13 -11.44 10.65 7.75
N CYS A 14 -12.72 10.91 7.52
CA CYS A 14 -13.19 11.68 6.38
C CYS A 14 -12.82 13.19 6.49
N VAL A 15 -12.98 13.78 7.67
CA VAL A 15 -12.64 15.20 7.93
C VAL A 15 -11.14 15.43 7.83
N VAL A 16 -10.32 14.52 8.36
CA VAL A 16 -8.86 14.66 8.34
C VAL A 16 -8.33 14.61 6.91
N ASN A 17 -8.81 13.65 6.11
CA ASN A 17 -8.41 13.57 4.70
C ASN A 17 -9.38 12.69 3.90
N TYR A 18 -10.33 13.32 3.23
CA TYR A 18 -11.32 12.64 2.39
C TYR A 18 -10.68 11.83 1.23
N TYR A 19 -9.53 12.24 0.73
CA TYR A 19 -8.82 11.55 -0.34
C TYR A 19 -8.33 10.15 0.15
N PHE A 20 -7.74 10.08 1.33
CA PHE A 20 -7.35 8.81 1.93
C PHE A 20 -8.53 7.98 2.42
N PHE A 21 -9.62 8.63 2.79
CA PHE A 21 -10.82 7.95 3.28
C PHE A 21 -11.37 6.95 2.26
N VAL A 22 -11.36 7.27 0.96
CA VAL A 22 -11.79 6.34 -0.09
C VAL A 22 -10.95 5.06 -0.08
N GLY A 23 -9.63 5.19 0.02
CA GLY A 23 -8.73 4.05 0.16
C GLY A 23 -8.97 3.24 1.43
N GLN A 24 -9.28 3.88 2.55
CA GLN A 24 -9.63 3.20 3.80
C GLN A 24 -10.92 2.40 3.67
N VAL A 25 -11.95 2.94 3.04
CA VAL A 25 -13.20 2.22 2.77
C VAL A 25 -12.94 0.98 1.92
N LEU A 26 -12.18 1.12 0.84
CA LEU A 26 -11.82 0.00 -0.03
C LEU A 26 -11.05 -1.07 0.76
N PHE A 27 -10.07 -0.67 1.57
CA PHE A 27 -9.32 -1.60 2.42
C PHE A 27 -10.22 -2.35 3.40
N VAL A 28 -11.16 -1.66 4.07
CA VAL A 28 -12.10 -2.28 5.01
C VAL A 28 -13.01 -3.28 4.29
N ILE A 29 -13.45 -2.98 3.07
CA ILE A 29 -14.22 -3.91 2.23
C ILE A 29 -13.38 -5.17 1.93
N ILE A 30 -12.15 -5.00 1.45
CA ILE A 30 -11.23 -6.12 1.14
C ILE A 30 -10.99 -6.96 2.41
N TYR A 31 -10.68 -6.31 3.53
CA TYR A 31 -10.47 -6.95 4.82
C TYR A 31 -11.70 -7.76 5.24
N PHE A 32 -12.88 -7.17 5.20
CA PHE A 32 -14.15 -7.81 5.54
C PHE A 32 -14.44 -9.03 4.66
N LEU A 33 -14.25 -8.91 3.34
CA LEU A 33 -14.39 -10.02 2.41
C LEU A 33 -13.41 -11.16 2.77
N MET A 34 -12.16 -10.84 3.06
CA MET A 34 -11.15 -11.84 3.38
C MET A 34 -11.45 -12.59 4.68
N ILE A 35 -11.86 -11.93 5.76
CA ILE A 35 -12.22 -12.59 7.02
C ILE A 35 -13.49 -13.43 6.89
N THR A 36 -14.43 -13.02 6.03
CA THR A 36 -15.68 -13.74 5.77
C THR A 36 -15.41 -14.98 4.89
N LEU A 37 -14.68 -14.84 3.78
CA LEU A 37 -14.33 -15.95 2.89
C LEU A 37 -13.46 -17.01 3.58
N THR A 38 -12.64 -16.60 4.53
CA THR A 38 -11.82 -17.53 5.32
C THR A 38 -12.56 -18.14 6.51
N LYS A 39 -13.87 -17.85 6.65
CA LYS A 39 -14.73 -18.32 7.74
C LYS A 39 -14.20 -17.95 9.15
N THR A 40 -13.34 -16.95 9.22
CA THR A 40 -12.82 -16.42 10.50
C THR A 40 -13.90 -15.62 11.22
N TYR A 41 -14.79 -14.99 10.46
CA TYR A 41 -15.93 -14.24 10.97
C TYR A 41 -17.25 -14.87 10.51
N LYS A 42 -18.20 -15.04 11.44
CA LYS A 42 -19.56 -15.49 11.11
C LYS A 42 -20.39 -14.29 10.69
N PHE A 43 -20.66 -14.17 9.40
CA PHE A 43 -21.47 -13.11 8.84
C PHE A 43 -22.90 -13.14 9.39
N LYS A 44 -23.36 -11.99 9.93
CA LYS A 44 -24.75 -11.76 10.32
C LYS A 44 -25.24 -10.50 9.59
N VAL A 45 -26.23 -10.65 8.72
CA VAL A 45 -26.80 -9.56 7.91
C VAL A 45 -27.18 -8.35 8.78
N LYS A 46 -27.84 -8.59 9.91
CA LYS A 46 -28.21 -7.52 10.85
C LYS A 46 -27.02 -6.68 11.32
N ASN A 47 -25.89 -7.31 11.64
CA ASN A 47 -24.69 -6.60 12.09
C ASN A 47 -24.05 -5.81 10.93
N PHE A 48 -24.08 -6.36 9.74
CA PHE A 48 -23.59 -5.69 8.54
C PHE A 48 -24.41 -4.44 8.21
N LEU A 49 -25.74 -4.55 8.22
CA LEU A 49 -26.62 -3.41 7.97
C LEU A 49 -26.45 -2.31 9.01
N LEU A 50 -26.27 -2.68 10.29
CA LEU A 50 -26.01 -1.70 11.35
C LEU A 50 -24.66 -0.99 11.15
N LEU A 51 -23.60 -1.72 10.76
CA LEU A 51 -22.30 -1.12 10.44
C LEU A 51 -22.40 -0.20 9.22
N ALA A 52 -23.12 -0.63 8.19
CA ALA A 52 -23.35 0.19 6.99
C ALA A 52 -24.08 1.49 7.34
N LEU A 53 -25.09 1.43 8.20
CA LEU A 53 -25.79 2.62 8.68
C LEU A 53 -24.85 3.57 9.44
N GLU A 54 -23.97 3.05 10.30
CA GLU A 54 -22.99 3.85 11.04
C GLU A 54 -21.99 4.54 10.10
N VAL A 55 -21.53 3.84 9.03
CA VAL A 55 -20.67 4.43 7.99
C VAL A 55 -21.40 5.56 7.27
N ILE A 56 -22.64 5.31 6.85
CA ILE A 56 -23.45 6.32 6.14
C ILE A 56 -23.67 7.56 7.02
N MET A 57 -24.04 7.36 8.30
CA MET A 57 -24.22 8.47 9.23
C MET A 57 -22.93 9.27 9.45
N GLY A 58 -21.79 8.60 9.66
CA GLY A 58 -20.50 9.25 9.81
C GLY A 58 -20.09 10.04 8.55
N PHE A 59 -20.32 9.46 7.38
CA PHE A 59 -20.06 10.10 6.11
C PHE A 59 -20.98 11.32 5.85
N LEU A 60 -22.28 11.19 6.06
CA LEU A 60 -23.23 12.29 5.91
C LEU A 60 -22.93 13.45 6.85
N ALA A 61 -22.47 13.16 8.08
CA ALA A 61 -22.05 14.19 9.01
C ALA A 61 -20.86 15.04 8.49
N THR A 62 -20.08 14.55 7.50
CA THR A 62 -18.98 15.30 6.88
C THR A 62 -19.39 16.11 5.65
N ALA A 63 -20.66 16.09 5.26
CA ALA A 63 -21.14 16.72 4.03
C ALA A 63 -20.81 18.23 3.94
N PHE A 64 -20.75 18.92 5.06
CA PHE A 64 -20.42 20.36 5.12
C PHE A 64 -18.98 20.67 4.66
N ILE A 65 -18.04 19.70 4.77
CA ILE A 65 -16.67 19.81 4.24
C ILE A 65 -16.57 19.17 2.85
N LEU A 66 -17.19 18.00 2.69
CA LEU A 66 -17.09 17.22 1.46
C LEU A 66 -17.73 17.91 0.27
N LEU A 67 -18.90 18.50 0.45
CA LEU A 67 -19.64 19.11 -0.66
C LEU A 67 -18.86 20.26 -1.32
N PRO A 68 -18.33 21.26 -0.59
CA PRO A 68 -17.47 22.28 -1.17
C PRO A 68 -16.19 21.71 -1.79
N SER A 69 -15.59 20.69 -1.16
CA SER A 69 -14.37 20.07 -1.67
C SER A 69 -14.60 19.34 -3.00
N VAL A 70 -15.70 18.60 -3.13
CA VAL A 70 -16.07 17.91 -4.38
C VAL A 70 -16.37 18.94 -5.47
N LEU A 71 -17.14 19.97 -5.17
CA LEU A 71 -17.43 21.05 -6.13
C LEU A 71 -16.15 21.74 -6.63
N GLY A 72 -15.21 22.00 -5.73
CA GLY A 72 -13.91 22.59 -6.09
C GLY A 72 -13.02 21.66 -6.93
N LEU A 73 -13.18 20.34 -6.78
CA LEU A 73 -12.41 19.35 -7.55
C LEU A 73 -13.01 19.05 -8.93
N MET A 74 -14.30 19.27 -9.15
CA MET A 74 -14.98 18.94 -10.42
C MET A 74 -14.35 19.60 -11.67
N GLY A 75 -13.59 20.69 -11.50
CA GLY A 75 -12.85 21.35 -12.57
C GLY A 75 -11.38 20.96 -12.69
N ASN A 76 -10.90 19.99 -11.92
CA ASN A 76 -9.49 19.61 -11.94
C ASN A 76 -9.20 18.59 -13.06
N PRO A 77 -8.39 18.95 -14.08
CA PRO A 77 -8.09 18.06 -15.21
C PRO A 77 -7.37 16.78 -14.79
N ARG A 78 -6.69 16.77 -13.63
CA ARG A 78 -5.99 15.59 -13.12
C ARG A 78 -6.92 14.44 -12.71
N LEU A 79 -8.20 14.70 -12.49
CA LEU A 79 -9.21 13.67 -12.19
C LEU A 79 -9.72 12.95 -13.45
N ALA A 80 -9.39 13.45 -14.63
CA ALA A 80 -9.85 12.88 -15.91
C ALA A 80 -8.91 11.79 -16.46
N GLU A 81 -7.74 11.57 -15.86
CA GLU A 81 -6.75 10.61 -16.33
C GLU A 81 -7.02 9.20 -15.76
N LEU A 82 -8.01 8.54 -16.33
CA LEU A 82 -8.28 7.13 -16.03
C LEU A 82 -7.29 6.21 -16.75
N PRO A 83 -6.89 5.08 -16.12
CA PRO A 83 -6.03 4.11 -16.79
C PRO A 83 -6.74 3.53 -18.02
N ASN A 84 -6.05 3.53 -19.15
CA ASN A 84 -6.59 3.07 -20.44
C ASN A 84 -5.75 1.92 -21.02
N GLY A 85 -6.40 0.99 -21.71
CA GLY A 85 -5.72 -0.08 -22.43
C GLY A 85 -4.83 -0.95 -21.55
N TRP A 86 -3.63 -1.28 -22.04
CA TRP A 86 -2.65 -2.10 -21.33
C TRP A 86 -2.10 -1.45 -20.06
N ASP A 87 -2.08 -0.12 -19.97
CA ASP A 87 -1.67 0.62 -18.77
C ASP A 87 -2.60 0.38 -17.58
N SER A 88 -3.79 -0.19 -17.81
CA SER A 88 -4.68 -0.64 -16.74
C SER A 88 -4.21 -1.93 -16.06
N LEU A 89 -3.51 -2.79 -16.77
CA LEU A 89 -3.11 -4.12 -16.30
C LEU A 89 -1.63 -4.20 -15.90
N ALA A 90 -0.78 -3.48 -16.60
CA ALA A 90 0.66 -3.48 -16.36
C ALA A 90 1.21 -2.05 -16.37
N TYR A 91 2.16 -1.78 -15.48
CA TYR A 91 2.85 -0.50 -15.48
C TYR A 91 3.73 -0.39 -16.72
N SER A 92 3.63 0.73 -17.43
CA SER A 92 4.49 1.07 -18.58
C SER A 92 5.98 1.04 -18.25
N GLN A 93 6.31 1.19 -16.96
CA GLN A 93 7.68 1.20 -16.46
C GLN A 93 7.93 0.02 -15.52
N PRO A 94 8.75 -0.97 -15.93
CA PRO A 94 9.10 -2.13 -15.11
C PRO A 94 9.74 -1.77 -13.76
N GLN A 95 10.40 -0.61 -13.67
CA GLN A 95 11.04 -0.09 -12.46
C GLN A 95 10.04 0.07 -11.30
N LYS A 96 8.76 0.33 -11.58
CA LYS A 96 7.71 0.44 -10.57
C LYS A 96 7.52 -0.87 -9.78
N TYR A 97 7.61 -2.02 -10.44
CA TYR A 97 7.55 -3.33 -9.76
C TYR A 97 8.73 -3.53 -8.82
N TRP A 98 9.90 -3.10 -9.25
CA TRP A 98 11.10 -3.16 -8.43
C TRP A 98 10.98 -2.26 -7.19
N LEU A 99 10.48 -1.05 -7.35
CA LEU A 99 10.23 -0.13 -6.23
C LEU A 99 9.25 -0.72 -5.19
N ILE A 100 8.22 -1.45 -5.62
CA ILE A 100 7.29 -2.13 -4.70
C ILE A 100 8.03 -3.14 -3.82
N ILE A 101 8.92 -3.94 -4.41
CA ILE A 101 9.72 -4.93 -3.67
C ILE A 101 10.71 -4.23 -2.74
N LEU A 102 11.44 -3.24 -3.23
CA LEU A 102 12.42 -2.49 -2.45
C LEU A 102 11.78 -1.77 -1.27
N SER A 103 10.58 -1.22 -1.43
CA SER A 103 9.88 -0.50 -0.37
C SER A 103 9.60 -1.35 0.88
N LEU A 104 9.61 -2.68 0.76
CA LEU A 104 9.44 -3.60 1.89
C LEU A 104 10.73 -3.78 2.71
N PHE A 105 11.89 -3.66 2.06
CA PHE A 105 13.18 -3.96 2.68
C PHE A 105 14.02 -2.72 2.98
N PHE A 106 13.76 -1.61 2.30
CA PHE A 106 14.50 -0.36 2.41
C PHE A 106 13.61 0.80 2.85
N PRO A 107 14.19 1.82 3.52
CA PRO A 107 13.48 3.07 3.80
C PRO A 107 12.93 3.70 2.51
N ALA A 108 11.92 4.52 2.67
CA ALA A 108 11.35 5.26 1.53
C ALA A 108 12.42 6.14 0.89
N ASP A 109 12.54 6.04 -0.43
CA ASP A 109 13.40 6.89 -1.24
C ASP A 109 12.82 8.30 -1.38
N MET A 110 13.67 9.29 -1.67
CA MET A 110 13.21 10.66 -1.89
C MET A 110 12.49 10.76 -3.25
N PRO A 111 11.19 11.13 -3.27
CA PRO A 111 10.42 11.12 -4.53
C PRO A 111 10.97 12.07 -5.60
N ALA A 112 11.56 13.19 -5.18
CA ALA A 112 12.14 14.18 -6.10
C ALA A 112 13.47 13.74 -6.70
N PHE A 113 14.26 13.00 -5.91
CA PHE A 113 15.60 12.52 -6.27
C PHE A 113 15.73 11.05 -5.92
N PRO A 114 15.12 10.12 -6.70
CA PRO A 114 15.16 8.71 -6.41
C PRO A 114 16.58 8.16 -6.57
N VAL A 115 17.12 7.58 -5.50
CA VAL A 115 18.46 6.98 -5.50
C VAL A 115 18.44 5.61 -6.18
N PHE A 116 17.36 4.83 -5.99
CA PHE A 116 17.26 3.48 -6.57
C PHE A 116 16.98 3.45 -8.06
N THR A 117 16.45 4.53 -8.62
CA THR A 117 16.11 4.63 -10.05
C THR A 117 16.38 6.05 -10.56
N PRO A 118 17.65 6.51 -10.52
CA PRO A 118 18.00 7.85 -10.99
C PRO A 118 17.70 7.96 -12.50
N GLY A 119 17.27 9.13 -12.93
CA GLY A 119 16.99 9.41 -14.35
C GLY A 119 15.79 8.71 -14.96
N SER A 120 15.00 7.99 -14.18
CA SER A 120 13.80 7.31 -14.66
C SER A 120 12.53 8.13 -14.45
N ASN A 121 11.48 7.79 -15.22
CA ASN A 121 10.13 8.32 -15.01
C ASN A 121 9.47 7.85 -13.69
N CYS A 122 10.23 7.26 -12.77
CA CYS A 122 9.80 6.95 -11.41
C CYS A 122 9.94 8.13 -10.45
N ARG A 123 10.43 9.28 -10.92
CA ARG A 123 10.40 10.55 -10.19
C ARG A 123 8.99 10.79 -9.65
N TRP A 124 8.89 11.27 -8.40
CA TRP A 124 7.65 11.54 -7.68
C TRP A 124 6.82 10.30 -7.30
N ALA A 125 7.30 9.09 -7.58
CA ALA A 125 6.67 7.88 -7.04
C ALA A 125 6.76 7.89 -5.51
N SER A 126 5.61 7.68 -4.85
CA SER A 126 5.53 7.65 -3.39
C SER A 126 5.21 6.21 -2.94
N VAL A 127 6.25 5.47 -2.57
CA VAL A 127 6.15 4.07 -2.15
C VAL A 127 6.90 3.90 -0.84
N ALA A 128 6.18 3.53 0.23
CA ALA A 128 6.77 3.30 1.53
C ALA A 128 6.03 2.18 2.27
N ALA A 129 6.68 1.04 2.39
CA ALA A 129 6.16 -0.12 3.13
C ALA A 129 7.18 -0.68 4.14
N TRP A 130 8.24 0.07 4.41
CA TRP A 130 9.31 -0.36 5.28
C TRP A 130 8.88 -0.40 6.74
N LEU A 131 9.24 -1.50 7.40
CA LEU A 131 9.07 -1.68 8.84
C LEU A 131 10.42 -1.45 9.52
N PRO A 132 10.56 -0.45 10.40
CA PRO A 132 11.78 -0.26 11.19
C PRO A 132 12.02 -1.42 12.16
N LEU A 133 13.25 -1.55 12.66
CA LEU A 133 13.73 -2.53 13.65
C LEU A 133 13.74 -3.96 13.13
N VAL A 134 12.59 -4.62 13.11
CA VAL A 134 12.46 -6.04 12.74
C VAL A 134 12.30 -6.21 11.24
N GLY A 135 11.86 -5.16 10.55
CA GLY A 135 11.64 -5.16 9.12
C GLY A 135 10.80 -6.35 8.64
N MET A 136 11.12 -6.87 7.47
CA MET A 136 10.45 -8.04 6.91
C MET A 136 10.78 -9.35 7.61
N THR A 137 11.74 -9.38 8.55
CA THR A 137 12.10 -10.60 9.29
C THR A 137 10.90 -11.21 10.02
N GLY A 138 10.11 -10.39 10.72
CA GLY A 138 8.92 -10.87 11.43
C GLY A 138 7.83 -11.38 10.48
N VAL A 139 7.67 -10.74 9.33
CA VAL A 139 6.74 -11.18 8.29
C VAL A 139 7.17 -12.52 7.69
N ILE A 140 8.45 -12.68 7.37
CA ILE A 140 9.03 -13.93 6.87
C ILE A 140 8.85 -15.05 7.90
N ALA A 141 9.11 -14.75 9.18
CA ALA A 141 8.90 -15.67 10.29
C ALA A 141 7.44 -16.14 10.38
N TYR A 142 6.48 -15.21 10.28
CA TYR A 142 5.07 -15.50 10.25
C TYR A 142 4.68 -16.40 9.07
N PHE A 143 5.22 -16.13 7.88
CA PHE A 143 4.97 -16.94 6.69
C PHE A 143 5.52 -18.37 6.79
N GLN A 144 6.58 -18.59 7.54
CA GLN A 144 7.13 -19.94 7.79
C GLN A 144 6.22 -20.78 8.70
N VAL A 145 5.65 -20.18 9.74
CA VAL A 145 4.90 -20.90 10.77
C VAL A 145 3.44 -21.08 10.43
N CYS A 146 2.77 -20.03 9.95
CA CYS A 146 1.34 -20.07 9.67
C CYS A 146 1.05 -20.55 8.24
N ARG A 147 0.73 -21.85 8.06
CA ARG A 147 0.44 -22.40 6.71
C ARG A 147 -0.89 -21.89 6.13
N LYS A 148 -1.97 -21.86 6.91
CA LYS A 148 -3.31 -21.39 6.49
C LYS A 148 -3.74 -20.24 7.37
N SER A 149 -3.75 -19.01 6.83
CA SER A 149 -4.15 -17.82 7.56
C SER A 149 -4.86 -16.83 6.65
N TRP A 150 -5.90 -16.21 7.16
CA TRP A 150 -6.60 -15.12 6.48
C TRP A 150 -5.66 -13.94 6.21
N LEU A 151 -4.73 -13.67 7.13
CA LEU A 151 -3.79 -12.56 7.02
C LEU A 151 -2.80 -12.76 5.85
N LYS A 152 -2.33 -14.00 5.62
CA LYS A 152 -1.52 -14.29 4.43
C LYS A 152 -2.27 -14.02 3.13
N LYS A 153 -3.53 -14.45 3.07
CA LYS A 153 -4.38 -14.22 1.90
C LYS A 153 -4.63 -12.74 1.69
N LEU A 154 -4.89 -11.99 2.76
CA LEU A 154 -5.05 -10.55 2.70
C LEU A 154 -3.79 -9.87 2.18
N LEU A 155 -2.61 -10.20 2.73
CA LEU A 155 -1.34 -9.66 2.26
C LEU A 155 -1.06 -9.98 0.78
N ALA A 156 -1.40 -11.21 0.34
CA ALA A 156 -1.29 -11.60 -1.07
C ALA A 156 -2.24 -10.77 -1.96
N VAL A 157 -3.48 -10.55 -1.53
CA VAL A 157 -4.44 -9.71 -2.25
C VAL A 157 -3.93 -8.26 -2.33
N LEU A 158 -3.43 -7.70 -1.22
CA LEU A 158 -2.84 -6.35 -1.22
C LEU A 158 -1.62 -6.24 -2.14
N ALA A 159 -0.78 -7.29 -2.22
CA ALA A 159 0.33 -7.34 -3.17
C ALA A 159 -0.16 -7.31 -4.63
N VAL A 160 -1.23 -8.03 -4.96
CA VAL A 160 -1.87 -7.97 -6.28
C VAL A 160 -2.39 -6.56 -6.57
N PHE A 161 -3.05 -5.92 -5.59
CA PHE A 161 -3.51 -4.53 -5.72
C PHE A 161 -2.34 -3.55 -5.95
N ALA A 162 -1.19 -3.78 -5.34
CA ALA A 162 0.00 -2.97 -5.57
C ALA A 162 0.58 -3.15 -6.98
N CYS A 163 0.56 -4.39 -7.49
CA CYS A 163 1.18 -4.74 -8.78
C CYS A 163 0.32 -4.41 -10.00
N VAL A 164 -1.00 -4.26 -9.85
CA VAL A 164 -1.92 -4.00 -10.97
C VAL A 164 -2.35 -2.53 -10.96
N PRO A 165 -2.02 -1.73 -12.00
CA PRO A 165 -2.28 -0.29 -12.02
C PRO A 165 -3.72 0.11 -11.72
N VAL A 166 -4.70 -0.50 -12.36
CA VAL A 166 -6.11 -0.19 -12.13
C VAL A 166 -6.52 -0.47 -10.68
N LEU A 167 -6.04 -1.55 -10.07
CA LEU A 167 -6.35 -1.89 -8.68
C LEU A 167 -5.67 -0.92 -7.70
N ASN A 168 -4.41 -0.54 -7.98
CA ASN A 168 -3.71 0.47 -7.19
C ASN A 168 -4.41 1.83 -7.25
N SER A 169 -4.86 2.25 -8.44
CA SER A 169 -5.54 3.53 -8.64
C SER A 169 -6.89 3.61 -7.92
N MET A 170 -7.56 2.48 -7.68
CA MET A 170 -8.82 2.44 -6.90
C MET A 170 -8.66 3.01 -5.48
N PHE A 171 -7.48 2.89 -4.87
CA PHE A 171 -7.18 3.50 -3.57
C PHE A 171 -7.01 5.02 -3.63
N GLN A 172 -6.97 5.60 -4.82
CA GLN A 172 -6.62 6.99 -5.09
C GLN A 172 -7.58 7.66 -6.07
N LEU A 173 -8.87 7.34 -5.96
CA LEU A 173 -9.91 7.90 -6.83
C LEU A 173 -9.63 7.67 -8.32
N MET A 174 -9.08 6.50 -8.67
CA MET A 174 -8.74 6.09 -10.05
C MET A 174 -7.70 6.97 -10.75
N ASN A 175 -6.90 7.74 -10.00
CA ASN A 175 -5.81 8.52 -10.58
C ASN A 175 -4.64 7.59 -10.96
N SER A 176 -4.21 7.64 -12.22
CA SER A 176 -3.16 6.78 -12.78
C SER A 176 -1.91 7.51 -13.24
N SER A 177 -1.91 8.85 -13.25
CA SER A 177 -0.83 9.66 -13.84
C SER A 177 0.53 9.43 -13.18
N ILE A 178 0.55 9.16 -11.87
CA ILE A 178 1.79 8.90 -11.12
C ILE A 178 1.57 7.71 -10.19
N TYR A 179 2.63 6.88 -10.01
CA TYR A 179 2.55 5.78 -9.06
C TYR A 179 2.56 6.30 -7.63
N TYR A 180 1.39 6.36 -7.03
CA TYR A 180 1.23 6.61 -5.61
C TYR A 180 0.77 5.34 -4.90
N ALA A 181 1.51 4.91 -3.90
CA ALA A 181 1.12 3.82 -3.01
C ALA A 181 0.91 4.32 -1.57
N ARG A 182 0.31 5.50 -1.44
CA ARG A 182 0.06 6.12 -0.12
C ARG A 182 -0.84 5.27 0.79
N TRP A 183 -1.63 4.37 0.23
CA TRP A 183 -2.44 3.42 0.97
C TRP A 183 -1.62 2.30 1.63
N PHE A 184 -0.33 2.18 1.34
CA PHE A 184 0.55 1.16 1.91
C PHE A 184 0.63 1.19 3.44
N TYR A 185 0.32 2.33 4.10
CA TYR A 185 0.25 2.36 5.56
C TYR A 185 -0.74 1.33 6.13
N MET A 186 -1.83 1.02 5.41
CA MET A 186 -2.76 -0.04 5.80
C MET A 186 -2.15 -1.43 5.60
N GLY A 187 -1.37 -1.62 4.53
CA GLY A 187 -0.56 -2.81 4.33
C GLY A 187 0.51 -2.97 5.41
N VAL A 188 1.20 -1.89 5.77
CA VAL A 188 2.18 -1.85 6.87
C VAL A 188 1.55 -2.27 8.19
N LEU A 189 0.33 -1.81 8.50
CA LEU A 189 -0.41 -2.26 9.69
C LEU A 189 -0.62 -3.78 9.69
N MET A 190 -0.91 -4.38 8.53
CA MET A 190 -1.06 -5.83 8.41
C MET A 190 0.28 -6.57 8.49
N LEU A 191 1.37 -5.98 8.00
CA LEU A 191 2.72 -6.52 8.17
C LEU A 191 3.16 -6.49 9.64
N VAL A 192 2.84 -5.41 10.37
CA VAL A 192 3.06 -5.32 11.83
C VAL A 192 2.26 -6.41 12.55
N LEU A 193 0.99 -6.59 12.20
CA LEU A 193 0.15 -7.64 12.79
C LEU A 193 0.73 -9.04 12.52
N ALA A 194 1.27 -9.29 11.33
CA ALA A 194 1.94 -10.55 11.01
C ALA A 194 3.19 -10.76 11.89
N THR A 195 3.97 -9.71 12.10
CA THR A 195 5.15 -9.72 12.97
C THR A 195 4.78 -10.03 14.42
N ILE A 196 3.75 -9.36 14.97
CA ILE A 196 3.26 -9.63 16.33
C ILE A 196 2.83 -11.11 16.46
N LYS A 197 2.08 -11.62 15.49
CA LYS A 197 1.67 -13.04 15.47
C LYS A 197 2.86 -14.02 15.37
N ALA A 198 3.96 -13.61 14.75
CA ALA A 198 5.19 -14.39 14.75
C ALA A 198 5.85 -14.40 16.12
N PHE A 199 5.84 -13.28 16.85
CA PHE A 199 6.35 -13.21 18.24
C PHE A 199 5.53 -14.02 19.22
N GLU A 200 4.21 -14.06 19.07
CA GLU A 200 3.32 -14.87 19.91
C GLU A 200 3.54 -16.37 19.73
N ASN A 201 4.10 -16.79 18.59
CA ASN A 201 4.25 -18.20 18.28
C ASN A 201 5.63 -18.74 18.66
N ARG A 202 5.66 -19.60 19.69
CA ARG A 202 6.90 -20.22 20.21
C ARG A 202 7.62 -21.13 19.21
N LYS A 203 6.97 -21.57 18.13
CA LYS A 203 7.56 -22.44 17.10
C LYS A 203 8.26 -21.66 15.99
N THR A 204 8.40 -20.35 16.14
CA THR A 204 9.02 -19.49 15.14
C THR A 204 10.53 -19.70 15.10
N ASP A 205 11.05 -20.04 13.93
CA ASP A 205 12.49 -20.13 13.68
C ASP A 205 13.02 -18.76 13.25
N TRP A 206 13.43 -17.96 14.23
CA TRP A 206 13.97 -16.64 14.02
C TRP A 206 15.30 -16.66 13.26
N ASN A 207 16.16 -17.65 13.50
CA ASN A 207 17.45 -17.77 12.81
C ASN A 207 17.26 -17.93 11.30
N ARG A 208 16.28 -18.74 10.91
CA ARG A 208 15.94 -18.91 9.51
C ARG A 208 15.34 -17.65 8.91
N ALA A 209 14.45 -16.95 9.63
CA ALA A 209 13.83 -15.71 9.18
C ALA A 209 14.86 -14.59 8.99
N ILE A 210 15.80 -14.43 9.95
CA ILE A 210 16.89 -13.46 9.87
C ILE A 210 17.79 -13.76 8.67
N ARG A 211 18.19 -15.02 8.45
CA ARG A 211 19.01 -15.38 7.29
C ARG A 211 18.36 -15.04 5.97
N TRP A 212 17.07 -15.31 5.82
CA TRP A 212 16.33 -14.94 4.61
C TRP A 212 16.21 -13.44 4.43
N SER A 213 15.83 -12.71 5.49
CA SER A 213 15.70 -11.25 5.42
C SER A 213 17.04 -10.59 5.09
N ALA A 214 18.11 -10.96 5.81
CA ALA A 214 19.45 -10.45 5.55
C ALA A 214 19.95 -10.80 4.14
N GLY A 215 19.75 -12.05 3.70
CA GLY A 215 20.15 -12.49 2.36
C GLY A 215 19.44 -11.71 1.25
N ILE A 216 18.13 -11.45 1.40
CA ILE A 216 17.38 -10.65 0.43
C ILE A 216 17.87 -9.20 0.43
N THR A 217 18.04 -8.60 1.62
CA THR A 217 18.50 -7.20 1.74
C THR A 217 19.90 -7.04 1.15
N VAL A 218 20.87 -7.89 1.54
CA VAL A 218 22.24 -7.84 1.02
C VAL A 218 22.25 -8.10 -0.49
N GLY A 219 21.51 -9.12 -0.96
CA GLY A 219 21.40 -9.42 -2.40
C GLY A 219 20.84 -8.24 -3.19
N ALA A 220 19.78 -7.60 -2.71
CA ALA A 220 19.21 -6.41 -3.33
C ALA A 220 20.19 -5.22 -3.32
N THR A 221 20.90 -5.00 -2.20
CA THR A 221 21.93 -3.96 -2.11
C THR A 221 23.05 -4.16 -3.11
N LEU A 222 23.54 -5.40 -3.24
CA LEU A 222 24.59 -5.72 -4.23
C LEU A 222 24.10 -5.54 -5.66
N LEU A 223 22.86 -5.96 -5.97
CA LEU A 223 22.28 -5.77 -7.29
C LEU A 223 22.15 -4.30 -7.64
N ILE A 224 21.67 -3.46 -6.72
CA ILE A 224 21.52 -2.01 -6.92
C ILE A 224 22.91 -1.36 -7.08
N GLY A 225 23.85 -1.71 -6.18
CA GLY A 225 25.19 -1.09 -6.17
C GLY A 225 26.09 -1.49 -7.32
N LEU A 226 25.84 -2.65 -7.95
CA LEU A 226 26.63 -3.14 -9.10
C LEU A 226 25.93 -2.89 -10.45
N MET A 227 24.70 -2.39 -10.44
CA MET A 227 23.95 -2.15 -11.66
C MET A 227 24.43 -0.83 -12.30
N PRO A 228 24.99 -0.85 -13.51
CA PRO A 228 25.37 0.38 -14.19
C PRO A 228 24.09 1.19 -14.49
N VAL A 229 24.04 2.41 -14.00
CA VAL A 229 22.94 3.34 -14.29
C VAL A 229 23.48 4.47 -15.14
N SER A 230 23.01 4.56 -16.39
CA SER A 230 23.22 5.72 -17.21
C SER A 230 22.04 6.68 -17.07
N TYR A 231 22.29 7.92 -16.76
CA TYR A 231 21.29 8.98 -16.77
C TYR A 231 21.77 10.13 -17.66
N THR A 232 20.84 10.75 -18.34
CA THR A 232 21.11 11.95 -19.11
C THR A 232 20.95 13.15 -18.19
N ASP A 233 21.99 13.93 -18.02
CA ASP A 233 21.90 15.19 -17.29
C ASP A 233 21.05 16.17 -18.11
N GLU A 234 19.96 16.67 -17.49
CA GLU A 234 19.02 17.57 -18.16
C GLU A 234 19.64 18.94 -18.50
N GLU A 235 20.73 19.35 -17.81
CA GLU A 235 21.40 20.64 -18.06
C GLU A 235 22.49 20.53 -19.14
N SER A 236 23.23 19.44 -19.19
CA SER A 236 24.34 19.27 -20.12
C SER A 236 24.01 18.41 -21.34
N GLY A 237 22.98 17.62 -21.29
CA GLY A 237 22.66 16.62 -22.32
C GLY A 237 23.61 15.42 -22.36
N ASP A 238 24.61 15.38 -21.46
CA ASP A 238 25.61 14.33 -21.42
C ASP A 238 25.08 13.09 -20.67
N ILE A 239 25.45 11.92 -21.20
CA ILE A 239 25.16 10.64 -20.55
C ILE A 239 26.22 10.37 -19.49
N GLN A 240 25.84 10.48 -18.22
CA GLN A 240 26.71 10.11 -17.11
C GLN A 240 26.45 8.66 -16.71
N ASN A 241 27.51 7.86 -16.66
CA ASN A 241 27.46 6.49 -16.15
C ASN A 241 27.95 6.48 -14.70
N THR A 242 27.07 6.12 -13.78
CA THR A 242 27.47 5.80 -12.40
C THR A 242 27.66 4.30 -12.28
N VAL A 243 28.82 3.89 -11.83
CA VAL A 243 29.10 2.51 -11.38
C VAL A 243 28.83 2.44 -9.89
#